data_be54bc22876a4fa5bd0b26b03b7257ae
#
_entry.id   be54bc22876a4fa5bd0b26b03b7257ae
#
_cell.length_a   1.000
_cell.length_b   1.000
_cell.length_c   1.000
_cell.angle_alpha   90.00
_cell.angle_beta   90.00
_cell.angle_gamma   90.00
#
_symmetry.space_group_name_H-M   'P 1'
#
loop_
_entity.id
_entity.type
_entity.pdbx_description
1 polymer ?
#
loop_
_entity_poly.entity_id
_entity_poly.type
_entity_poly.pdbx_seq_one_letter_code
_entity_poly.pdbx_strand_id
1 'polypeptide(L)'
;VTAAIVLAAGLSRRMGRPKLLLDLHGKPVIRHAVERVIASGLEPVLVVVGPEHEALRRALDGLAVRFVVNPTPEAGQASSVRAGIEAVPAEATAALIALGDQPALSLDVISQLRQAIGGPGKSIAAPRYADGLGNPVLFAAAVFPELLTLSGDRGARSVVEKDVARLVLVEVAAPMPGDLDTPEDYARLNALDNSR
;
A
#
# COMPACT_ATOMS: atom_id res chain seq x y z
N VAL A 1 -10.93 14.89 -2.92
CA VAL A 1 -9.50 14.54 -2.88
C VAL A 1 -9.37 13.08 -2.45
N THR A 2 -8.50 12.29 -3.10
CA THR A 2 -8.19 10.90 -2.71
C THR A 2 -6.73 10.83 -2.26
N ALA A 3 -6.51 10.53 -0.99
CA ALA A 3 -5.18 10.35 -0.44
C ALA A 3 -4.62 8.96 -0.80
N ALA A 4 -3.30 8.81 -0.72
CA ALA A 4 -2.64 7.52 -0.79
C ALA A 4 -1.79 7.29 0.46
N ILE A 5 -1.83 6.07 0.99
CA ILE A 5 -1.07 5.62 2.13
C ILE A 5 -0.19 4.45 1.68
N VAL A 6 1.13 4.61 1.75
CA VAL A 6 2.09 3.54 1.48
C VAL A 6 2.62 3.02 2.81
N LEU A 7 2.35 1.75 3.12
CA LEU A 7 2.80 1.13 4.35
C LEU A 7 4.26 0.68 4.21
N ALA A 8 5.15 1.25 5.02
CA ALA A 8 6.60 1.04 4.98
C ALA A 8 7.22 0.82 6.37
N ALA A 9 6.41 0.57 7.41
CA ALA A 9 6.87 0.36 8.78
C ALA A 9 7.17 -1.11 9.13
N GLY A 10 7.15 -2.02 8.15
CA GLY A 10 7.39 -3.44 8.36
C GLY A 10 8.83 -3.73 8.82
N LEU A 11 8.98 -4.63 9.80
CA LEU A 11 10.26 -4.92 10.48
C LEU A 11 11.19 -5.85 9.70
N SER A 12 10.85 -6.28 8.49
CA SER A 12 11.65 -7.15 7.59
C SER A 12 12.27 -8.39 8.26
N ARG A 13 11.62 -8.96 9.29
CA ARG A 13 12.18 -10.04 10.14
C ARG A 13 12.61 -11.28 9.33
N ARG A 14 11.84 -11.66 8.30
CA ARG A 14 12.11 -12.84 7.45
C ARG A 14 13.28 -12.64 6.49
N MET A 15 13.52 -11.42 6.05
CA MET A 15 14.61 -11.08 5.13
C MET A 15 15.97 -10.93 5.84
N GLY A 16 15.99 -10.75 7.18
CA GLY A 16 17.21 -10.48 7.94
C GLY A 16 17.93 -9.16 7.58
N ARG A 17 17.35 -8.38 6.66
CA ARG A 17 17.85 -7.06 6.21
C ARG A 17 16.69 -6.17 5.80
N PRO A 18 16.86 -4.83 5.77
CA PRO A 18 15.80 -3.89 5.39
C PRO A 18 15.36 -4.10 3.94
N LYS A 19 14.31 -4.91 3.72
CA LYS A 19 13.84 -5.30 2.38
C LYS A 19 13.47 -4.13 1.48
N LEU A 20 12.91 -3.06 2.03
CA LEU A 20 12.49 -1.87 1.30
C LEU A 20 13.64 -1.06 0.73
N LEU A 21 14.84 -1.23 1.28
CA LEU A 21 16.07 -0.54 0.85
C LEU A 21 16.93 -1.37 -0.12
N LEU A 22 16.52 -2.60 -0.44
CA LEU A 22 17.23 -3.41 -1.43
C LEU A 22 17.20 -2.73 -2.78
N ASP A 23 18.33 -2.78 -3.48
CA ASP A 23 18.41 -2.28 -4.85
C ASP A 23 17.57 -3.17 -5.78
N LEU A 24 16.69 -2.55 -6.54
CA LEU A 24 15.93 -3.18 -7.61
C LEU A 24 16.11 -2.30 -8.86
N HIS A 25 16.89 -2.78 -9.82
CA HIS A 25 17.17 -2.05 -11.08
C HIS A 25 17.71 -0.61 -10.85
N GLY A 26 18.65 -0.45 -9.91
CA GLY A 26 19.30 0.82 -9.61
C GLY A 26 18.52 1.77 -8.69
N LYS A 27 17.40 1.32 -8.11
CA LYS A 27 16.61 2.09 -7.14
C LYS A 27 16.18 1.23 -5.97
N PRO A 28 16.01 1.80 -4.75
CA PRO A 28 15.40 1.07 -3.63
C PRO A 28 13.99 0.57 -3.96
N VAL A 29 13.64 -0.63 -3.50
CA VAL A 29 12.30 -1.23 -3.69
C VAL A 29 11.17 -0.28 -3.34
N ILE A 30 11.25 0.39 -2.18
CA ILE A 30 10.24 1.35 -1.74
C ILE A 30 10.03 2.49 -2.74
N ARG A 31 11.11 2.93 -3.41
CA ARG A 31 11.05 4.04 -4.36
C ARG A 31 10.19 3.69 -5.56
N HIS A 32 10.28 2.46 -6.07
CA HIS A 32 9.41 2.00 -7.16
C HIS A 32 7.93 2.08 -6.78
N ALA A 33 7.55 1.54 -5.61
CA ALA A 33 6.16 1.57 -5.14
C ALA A 33 5.64 3.01 -4.99
N VAL A 34 6.43 3.90 -4.36
CA VAL A 34 6.05 5.30 -4.12
C VAL A 34 5.96 6.09 -5.43
N GLU A 35 6.91 5.93 -6.35
CA GLU A 35 6.87 6.59 -7.67
C GLU A 35 5.61 6.18 -8.46
N ARG A 36 5.18 4.90 -8.40
CA ARG A 36 3.92 4.44 -8.99
C ARG A 36 2.71 5.11 -8.37
N VAL A 37 2.68 5.22 -7.05
CA VAL A 37 1.58 5.89 -6.34
C VAL A 37 1.52 7.38 -6.71
N ILE A 38 2.65 8.07 -6.75
CA ILE A 38 2.71 9.48 -7.18
C ILE A 38 2.22 9.62 -8.64
N ALA A 39 2.68 8.73 -9.54
CA ALA A 39 2.28 8.74 -10.94
C ALA A 39 0.77 8.49 -11.16
N SER A 40 0.07 7.91 -10.18
CA SER A 40 -1.40 7.73 -10.24
C SER A 40 -2.19 9.04 -10.02
N GLY A 41 -1.51 10.13 -9.64
CA GLY A 41 -2.14 11.43 -9.37
C GLY A 41 -2.97 11.47 -8.09
N LEU A 42 -2.71 10.57 -7.14
CA LEU A 42 -3.31 10.61 -5.80
C LEU A 42 -2.54 11.58 -4.91
N GLU A 43 -3.26 12.40 -4.16
CA GLU A 43 -2.67 13.42 -3.26
C GLU A 43 -3.51 13.58 -1.99
N PRO A 44 -2.86 13.77 -0.83
CA PRO A 44 -1.43 13.64 -0.57
C PRO A 44 -0.97 12.17 -0.58
N VAL A 45 0.32 11.93 -0.84
CA VAL A 45 0.95 10.62 -0.66
C VAL A 45 1.61 10.58 0.73
N LEU A 46 1.08 9.71 1.58
CA LEU A 46 1.54 9.49 2.95
C LEU A 46 2.37 8.19 3.00
N VAL A 47 3.60 8.25 3.49
CA VAL A 47 4.45 7.07 3.68
C VAL A 47 4.54 6.79 5.17
N VAL A 48 3.92 5.68 5.60
CA VAL A 48 3.93 5.27 7.01
C VAL A 48 5.20 4.47 7.30
N VAL A 49 6.02 4.98 8.20
CA VAL A 49 7.34 4.44 8.55
C VAL A 49 7.43 4.15 10.06
N GLY A 50 8.39 3.31 10.44
CA GLY A 50 8.73 3.10 11.85
C GLY A 50 9.58 4.24 12.42
N PRO A 51 9.93 4.20 13.74
CA PRO A 51 10.75 5.22 14.39
C PRO A 51 12.12 5.42 13.73
N GLU A 52 12.78 4.34 13.32
CA GLU A 52 14.10 4.36 12.66
C GLU A 52 13.95 4.44 11.13
N HIS A 53 13.59 5.60 10.60
CA HIS A 53 13.24 5.74 9.18
C HIS A 53 14.16 6.64 8.35
N GLU A 54 15.30 7.07 8.88
CA GLU A 54 16.20 7.99 8.17
C GLU A 54 16.71 7.41 6.83
N ALA A 55 16.96 6.10 6.76
CA ALA A 55 17.35 5.45 5.51
C ALA A 55 16.22 5.46 4.47
N LEU A 56 14.96 5.27 4.90
CA LEU A 56 13.78 5.37 4.02
C LEU A 56 13.57 6.81 3.54
N ARG A 57 13.79 7.81 4.41
CA ARG A 57 13.74 9.22 4.02
C ARG A 57 14.73 9.52 2.90
N ARG A 58 15.99 9.07 3.05
CA ARG A 58 17.01 9.25 2.00
C ARG A 58 16.65 8.51 0.71
N ALA A 59 16.09 7.30 0.81
CA ALA A 59 15.66 6.52 -0.36
C ALA A 59 14.55 7.22 -1.17
N LEU A 60 13.75 8.06 -0.53
CA LEU A 60 12.62 8.79 -1.12
C LEU A 60 12.89 10.27 -1.31
N ASP A 61 14.16 10.70 -1.14
CA ASP A 61 14.52 12.12 -1.31
C ASP A 61 14.12 12.64 -2.69
N GLY A 62 13.63 13.89 -2.72
CA GLY A 62 13.11 14.54 -3.91
C GLY A 62 11.71 14.12 -4.37
N LEU A 63 11.04 13.16 -3.69
CA LEU A 63 9.66 12.78 -3.99
C LEU A 63 8.66 13.60 -3.15
N ALA A 64 7.50 13.92 -3.76
CA ALA A 64 6.42 14.67 -3.13
C ALA A 64 5.62 13.77 -2.16
N VAL A 65 6.20 13.45 -0.99
CA VAL A 65 5.60 12.59 0.04
C VAL A 65 5.62 13.24 1.41
N ARG A 66 4.66 12.83 2.27
CA ARG A 66 4.66 13.14 3.71
C ARG A 66 4.95 11.87 4.49
N PHE A 67 5.95 11.92 5.37
CA PHE A 67 6.24 10.80 6.29
C PHE A 67 5.32 10.85 7.49
N VAL A 68 4.75 9.69 7.83
CA VAL A 68 3.92 9.46 9.02
C VAL A 68 4.61 8.41 9.86
N VAL A 69 4.99 8.76 11.09
CA VAL A 69 5.68 7.82 11.98
C VAL A 69 4.65 6.99 12.73
N ASN A 70 4.70 5.67 12.56
CA ASN A 70 4.04 4.73 13.44
C ASN A 70 4.97 4.42 14.62
N PRO A 71 4.64 4.81 15.86
CA PRO A 71 5.52 4.61 17.00
C PRO A 71 5.60 3.15 17.49
N THR A 72 4.64 2.31 17.08
CA THR A 72 4.48 0.93 17.56
C THR A 72 4.31 -0.08 16.40
N PRO A 73 5.27 -0.16 15.45
CA PRO A 73 5.12 -1.06 14.28
C PRO A 73 5.09 -2.55 14.67
N GLU A 74 5.62 -2.90 15.84
CA GLU A 74 5.58 -4.25 16.42
C GLU A 74 4.15 -4.68 16.82
N ALA A 75 3.21 -3.75 16.98
CA ALA A 75 1.79 -4.03 17.24
C ALA A 75 1.04 -4.56 16.00
N GLY A 76 1.76 -4.81 14.90
CA GLY A 76 1.23 -5.38 13.68
C GLY A 76 0.81 -4.34 12.63
N GLN A 77 0.43 -4.82 11.45
CA GLN A 77 0.10 -3.97 10.30
C GLN A 77 -1.05 -3.00 10.58
N ALA A 78 -1.99 -3.38 11.44
CA ALA A 78 -3.12 -2.53 11.83
C ALA A 78 -2.66 -1.19 12.44
N SER A 79 -1.57 -1.16 13.21
CA SER A 79 -1.02 0.08 13.79
C SER A 79 -0.56 1.05 12.70
N SER A 80 0.03 0.54 11.62
CA SER A 80 0.46 1.35 10.47
C SER A 80 -0.73 1.87 9.66
N VAL A 81 -1.78 1.06 9.50
CA VAL A 81 -3.03 1.51 8.85
C VAL A 81 -3.65 2.65 9.65
N ARG A 82 -3.79 2.51 10.99
CA ARG A 82 -4.33 3.57 11.85
C ARG A 82 -3.53 4.86 11.74
N ALA A 83 -2.20 4.79 11.90
CA ALA A 83 -1.33 5.96 11.78
C ALA A 83 -1.49 6.67 10.42
N GLY A 84 -1.60 5.89 9.34
CA GLY A 84 -1.86 6.43 8.01
C GLY A 84 -3.21 7.13 7.89
N ILE A 85 -4.29 6.51 8.37
CA ILE A 85 -5.66 7.06 8.31
C ILE A 85 -5.79 8.32 9.18
N GLU A 86 -5.19 8.35 10.37
CA GLU A 86 -5.15 9.54 11.26
C GLU A 86 -4.49 10.76 10.59
N ALA A 87 -3.55 10.51 9.69
CA ALA A 87 -2.82 11.58 8.97
C ALA A 87 -3.50 12.02 7.66
N VAL A 88 -4.57 11.34 7.23
CA VAL A 88 -5.34 11.71 6.03
C VAL A 88 -6.05 13.04 6.30
N PRO A 89 -5.98 14.02 5.36
CA PRO A 89 -6.71 15.28 5.50
C PRO A 89 -8.22 15.07 5.64
N ALA A 90 -8.86 15.91 6.45
CA ALA A 90 -10.29 15.82 6.76
C ALA A 90 -11.20 15.96 5.50
N GLU A 91 -10.72 16.68 4.51
CA GLU A 91 -11.40 16.88 3.22
C GLU A 91 -11.26 15.69 2.25
N ALA A 92 -10.46 14.70 2.58
CA ALA A 92 -10.30 13.52 1.73
C ALA A 92 -11.58 12.67 1.74
N THR A 93 -12.06 12.34 0.54
CA THR A 93 -13.26 11.52 0.33
C THR A 93 -12.95 10.03 0.29
N ALA A 94 -11.68 9.68 0.06
CA ALA A 94 -11.18 8.31 0.02
C ALA A 94 -9.68 8.24 0.31
N ALA A 95 -9.18 7.04 0.67
CA ALA A 95 -7.77 6.74 0.81
C ALA A 95 -7.42 5.38 0.18
N LEU A 96 -6.37 5.37 -0.65
CA LEU A 96 -5.76 4.15 -1.17
C LEU A 96 -4.72 3.65 -0.17
N ILE A 97 -4.78 2.37 0.19
CA ILE A 97 -3.73 1.72 1.00
C ILE A 97 -2.93 0.79 0.10
N ALA A 98 -1.64 1.07 -0.03
CA ALA A 98 -0.68 0.30 -0.81
C ALA A 98 0.46 -0.20 0.08
N LEU A 99 1.17 -1.23 -0.37
CA LEU A 99 2.32 -1.80 0.33
C LEU A 99 3.63 -1.33 -0.30
N GLY A 100 4.59 -0.91 0.53
CA GLY A 100 5.90 -0.43 0.08
C GLY A 100 6.81 -1.50 -0.50
N ASP A 101 6.52 -2.78 -0.26
CA ASP A 101 7.23 -3.95 -0.77
C ASP A 101 6.63 -4.55 -2.06
N GLN A 102 5.67 -3.85 -2.66
CA GLN A 102 5.07 -4.19 -3.96
C GLN A 102 5.52 -3.19 -5.05
N PRO A 103 6.73 -3.31 -5.60
CA PRO A 103 7.29 -2.33 -6.55
C PRO A 103 6.56 -2.32 -7.90
N ALA A 104 5.84 -3.39 -8.25
CA ALA A 104 5.16 -3.57 -9.52
C ALA A 104 3.67 -3.13 -9.51
N LEU A 105 3.30 -2.16 -8.65
CA LEU A 105 1.94 -1.58 -8.62
C LEU A 105 1.50 -1.12 -10.02
N SER A 106 0.28 -1.52 -10.43
CA SER A 106 -0.30 -1.14 -11.72
C SER A 106 -1.07 0.18 -11.61
N LEU A 107 -0.74 1.15 -12.46
CA LEU A 107 -1.49 2.40 -12.57
C LEU A 107 -2.91 2.19 -13.08
N ASP A 108 -3.10 1.22 -13.98
CA ASP A 108 -4.42 0.86 -14.51
C ASP A 108 -5.32 0.31 -13.42
N VAL A 109 -4.79 -0.54 -12.53
CA VAL A 109 -5.53 -1.06 -11.38
C VAL A 109 -5.94 0.09 -10.45
N ILE A 110 -5.03 1.00 -10.12
CA ILE A 110 -5.35 2.18 -9.29
C ILE A 110 -6.45 3.03 -9.94
N SER A 111 -6.37 3.26 -11.25
CA SER A 111 -7.37 4.02 -12.00
C SER A 111 -8.74 3.33 -11.96
N GLN A 112 -8.80 2.02 -12.16
CA GLN A 112 -10.04 1.24 -12.10
C GLN A 112 -10.65 1.24 -10.69
N LEU A 113 -9.85 1.12 -9.63
CA LEU A 113 -10.31 1.22 -8.24
C LEU A 113 -10.98 2.57 -7.96
N ARG A 114 -10.37 3.66 -8.46
CA ARG A 114 -10.94 5.02 -8.32
C ARG A 114 -12.28 5.19 -9.04
N GLN A 115 -12.45 4.54 -10.19
CA GLN A 115 -13.71 4.57 -10.95
C GLN A 115 -14.78 3.69 -10.31
N ALA A 116 -14.38 2.60 -9.66
CA ALA A 116 -15.29 1.62 -9.08
C ALA A 116 -15.94 2.08 -7.77
N ILE A 117 -15.24 2.92 -6.98
CA ILE A 117 -15.74 3.41 -5.69
C ILE A 117 -16.78 4.53 -5.89
N GLY A 118 -17.75 4.63 -5.00
CA GLY A 118 -18.74 5.73 -5.00
C GLY A 118 -20.10 5.38 -5.58
N GLY A 119 -20.31 4.16 -6.04
CA GLY A 119 -21.65 3.64 -6.31
C GLY A 119 -22.46 3.47 -5.02
N PRO A 120 -23.82 3.40 -5.11
CA PRO A 120 -24.66 3.23 -3.93
C PRO A 120 -24.25 2.03 -3.07
N GLY A 121 -23.92 2.29 -1.79
CA GLY A 121 -23.46 1.27 -0.84
C GLY A 121 -22.06 0.70 -1.09
N LYS A 122 -21.31 1.21 -2.07
CA LYS A 122 -19.96 0.74 -2.42
C LYS A 122 -18.91 1.68 -1.85
N SER A 123 -18.31 1.27 -0.73
CA SER A 123 -17.33 2.06 0.03
C SER A 123 -15.93 1.46 0.09
N ILE A 124 -15.73 0.28 -0.51
CA ILE A 124 -14.44 -0.41 -0.59
C ILE A 124 -14.25 -0.91 -2.02
N ALA A 125 -13.10 -0.64 -2.64
CA ALA A 125 -12.74 -1.21 -3.92
C ALA A 125 -11.40 -1.95 -3.81
N ALA A 126 -11.35 -3.20 -4.25
CA ALA A 126 -10.17 -4.06 -4.19
C ALA A 126 -9.95 -4.82 -5.50
N PRO A 127 -8.69 -5.07 -5.92
CA PRO A 127 -8.41 -5.89 -7.08
C PRO A 127 -8.59 -7.37 -6.74
N ARG A 128 -9.21 -8.11 -7.67
CA ARG A 128 -9.22 -9.56 -7.68
C ARG A 128 -8.33 -10.04 -8.81
N TYR A 129 -7.15 -10.51 -8.46
CA TYR A 129 -6.19 -11.12 -9.36
C TYR A 129 -6.54 -12.58 -9.62
N ALA A 130 -5.84 -13.21 -10.59
CA ALA A 130 -6.04 -14.63 -10.91
C ALA A 130 -5.86 -15.57 -9.70
N ASP A 131 -5.03 -15.17 -8.73
CA ASP A 131 -4.67 -15.91 -7.51
C ASP A 131 -5.35 -15.38 -6.24
N GLY A 132 -6.25 -14.41 -6.35
CA GLY A 132 -7.07 -13.95 -5.23
C GLY A 132 -7.15 -12.42 -5.03
N LEU A 133 -7.68 -12.03 -3.87
CA LEU A 133 -7.76 -10.62 -3.47
C LEU A 133 -6.37 -10.07 -3.11
N GLY A 134 -6.05 -8.89 -3.64
CA GLY A 134 -4.75 -8.27 -3.44
C GLY A 134 -4.80 -6.79 -3.07
N ASN A 135 -3.64 -6.16 -3.17
CA ASN A 135 -3.44 -4.73 -2.99
C ASN A 135 -3.22 -4.04 -4.35
N PRO A 136 -3.37 -2.70 -4.39
CA PRO A 136 -3.80 -1.80 -3.32
C PRO A 136 -5.32 -1.84 -3.11
N VAL A 137 -5.80 -1.40 -1.95
CA VAL A 137 -7.24 -1.31 -1.66
C VAL A 137 -7.63 0.15 -1.44
N LEU A 138 -8.74 0.56 -2.02
CA LEU A 138 -9.29 1.91 -1.88
C LEU A 138 -10.50 1.90 -0.94
N PHE A 139 -10.48 2.77 0.05
CA PHE A 139 -11.53 2.94 1.05
C PHE A 139 -12.15 4.33 0.97
N ALA A 140 -13.47 4.44 0.91
CA ALA A 140 -14.17 5.70 1.09
C ALA A 140 -14.04 6.21 2.53
N ALA A 141 -14.13 7.53 2.74
CA ALA A 141 -14.01 8.15 4.05
C ALA A 141 -14.98 7.59 5.11
N ALA A 142 -16.15 7.13 4.68
CA ALA A 142 -17.13 6.47 5.56
C ALA A 142 -16.58 5.19 6.25
N VAL A 143 -15.49 4.60 5.74
CA VAL A 143 -14.84 3.41 6.30
C VAL A 143 -13.70 3.78 7.27
N PHE A 144 -13.22 5.02 7.28
CA PHE A 144 -12.10 5.44 8.13
C PHE A 144 -12.30 5.15 9.62
N PRO A 145 -13.50 5.41 10.22
CA PRO A 145 -13.73 5.07 11.62
C PRO A 145 -13.51 3.58 11.92
N GLU A 146 -13.85 2.68 10.99
CA GLU A 146 -13.64 1.25 11.14
C GLU A 146 -12.15 0.89 11.04
N LEU A 147 -11.42 1.50 10.09
CA LEU A 147 -9.97 1.33 9.96
C LEU A 147 -9.20 1.79 11.20
N LEU A 148 -9.69 2.82 11.89
CA LEU A 148 -9.11 3.33 13.14
C LEU A 148 -9.28 2.37 14.33
N THR A 149 -10.21 1.43 14.28
CA THR A 149 -10.42 0.40 15.34
C THR A 149 -9.63 -0.89 15.11
N LEU A 150 -8.88 -0.99 14.03
CA LEU A 150 -8.12 -2.19 13.69
C LEU A 150 -7.06 -2.54 14.75
N SER A 151 -6.79 -3.85 14.92
CA SER A 151 -5.72 -4.37 15.76
C SER A 151 -5.08 -5.62 15.12
N GLY A 152 -3.82 -5.90 15.50
CA GLY A 152 -3.08 -7.09 15.08
C GLY A 152 -2.52 -6.99 13.65
N ASP A 153 -2.17 -8.15 13.08
CA ASP A 153 -1.38 -8.25 11.84
C ASP A 153 -2.18 -8.26 10.55
N ARG A 154 -3.50 -8.47 10.59
CA ARG A 154 -4.33 -8.59 9.38
C ARG A 154 -4.56 -7.26 8.64
N GLY A 155 -4.22 -6.14 9.27
CA GLY A 155 -4.34 -4.81 8.68
C GLY A 155 -5.74 -4.54 8.12
N ALA A 156 -5.80 -3.79 7.02
CA ALA A 156 -7.07 -3.40 6.38
C ALA A 156 -7.83 -4.58 5.73
N ARG A 157 -7.18 -5.73 5.53
CA ARG A 157 -7.79 -6.92 4.92
C ARG A 157 -9.00 -7.43 5.72
N SER A 158 -8.97 -7.32 7.06
CA SER A 158 -10.09 -7.69 7.91
C SER A 158 -11.36 -6.88 7.64
N VAL A 159 -11.23 -5.61 7.26
CA VAL A 159 -12.37 -4.76 6.89
C VAL A 159 -12.93 -5.15 5.52
N VAL A 160 -12.05 -5.48 4.56
CA VAL A 160 -12.47 -5.96 3.23
C VAL A 160 -13.30 -7.23 3.30
N GLU A 161 -12.90 -8.17 4.16
CA GLU A 161 -13.54 -9.49 4.30
C GLU A 161 -14.83 -9.45 5.13
N LYS A 162 -15.01 -8.45 5.98
CA LYS A 162 -16.12 -8.37 6.94
C LYS A 162 -17.49 -8.14 6.29
N ASP A 163 -17.54 -7.34 5.22
CA ASP A 163 -18.79 -6.98 4.57
C ASP A 163 -18.60 -6.86 3.06
N VAL A 164 -18.85 -7.96 2.38
CA VAL A 164 -18.75 -8.06 0.91
C VAL A 164 -19.80 -7.22 0.18
N ALA A 165 -20.90 -6.81 0.83
CA ALA A 165 -21.91 -5.96 0.21
C ALA A 165 -21.37 -4.56 -0.12
N ARG A 166 -20.42 -4.06 0.69
CA ARG A 166 -19.75 -2.77 0.47
C ARG A 166 -18.57 -2.85 -0.51
N LEU A 167 -18.15 -4.06 -0.86
CA LEU A 167 -16.98 -4.30 -1.70
C LEU A 167 -17.35 -4.24 -3.19
N VAL A 168 -16.50 -3.56 -3.96
CA VAL A 168 -16.43 -3.69 -5.41
C VAL A 168 -15.13 -4.39 -5.77
N LEU A 169 -15.23 -5.42 -6.59
CA LEU A 169 -14.07 -6.14 -7.11
C LEU A 169 -13.72 -5.61 -8.50
N VAL A 170 -12.46 -5.25 -8.67
CA VAL A 170 -11.86 -4.94 -9.98
C VAL A 170 -11.14 -6.19 -10.46
N GLU A 171 -11.67 -6.80 -11.52
CA GLU A 171 -11.10 -8.03 -12.08
C GLU A 171 -9.80 -7.74 -12.82
N VAL A 172 -8.74 -8.43 -12.45
CA VAL A 172 -7.41 -8.30 -13.05
C VAL A 172 -6.96 -9.67 -13.56
N ALA A 173 -6.92 -9.83 -14.88
CA ALA A 173 -6.54 -11.10 -15.54
C ALA A 173 -5.02 -11.34 -15.52
N ALA A 174 -4.37 -11.08 -14.38
CA ALA A 174 -2.94 -11.29 -14.15
C ALA A 174 -2.73 -11.84 -12.74
N PRO A 175 -1.60 -12.48 -12.44
CA PRO A 175 -1.24 -12.81 -11.07
C PRO A 175 -1.01 -11.54 -10.25
N MET A 176 -1.19 -11.65 -8.94
CA MET A 176 -0.94 -10.56 -7.99
C MET A 176 0.52 -10.11 -8.08
N PRO A 177 0.79 -8.78 -8.03
CA PRO A 177 2.16 -8.29 -7.90
C PRO A 177 2.83 -8.93 -6.68
N GLY A 178 4.01 -9.52 -6.88
CA GLY A 178 4.71 -10.23 -5.82
C GLY A 178 5.12 -9.29 -4.68
N ASP A 179 4.91 -9.75 -3.45
CA ASP A 179 5.49 -9.14 -2.26
C ASP A 179 6.98 -9.50 -2.17
N LEU A 180 7.78 -8.60 -1.66
CA LEU A 180 9.18 -8.87 -1.36
C LEU A 180 9.30 -9.38 0.09
N ASP A 181 9.16 -10.68 0.30
CA ASP A 181 9.21 -11.29 1.62
C ASP A 181 10.43 -12.19 1.86
N THR A 182 10.96 -12.78 0.79
CA THR A 182 12.07 -13.74 0.83
C THR A 182 13.18 -13.38 -0.17
N PRO A 183 14.40 -13.90 -0.02
CA PRO A 183 15.48 -13.75 -1.01
C PRO A 183 15.07 -14.26 -2.39
N GLU A 184 14.24 -15.30 -2.47
CA GLU A 184 13.71 -15.88 -3.71
C GLU A 184 12.75 -14.91 -4.42
N ASP A 185 11.91 -14.18 -3.67
CA ASP A 185 11.05 -13.12 -4.22
C ASP A 185 11.89 -12.00 -4.82
N TYR A 186 12.96 -11.60 -4.13
CA TYR A 186 13.90 -10.60 -4.63
C TYR A 186 14.58 -11.04 -5.94
N ALA A 187 15.06 -12.28 -6.00
CA ALA A 187 15.66 -12.84 -7.21
C ALA A 187 14.67 -12.84 -8.39
N ARG A 188 13.40 -13.19 -8.12
CA ARG A 188 12.32 -13.20 -9.13
C ARG A 188 12.02 -11.81 -9.65
N LEU A 189 11.90 -10.79 -8.77
CA LEU A 189 11.64 -9.42 -9.16
C LEU A 189 12.78 -8.85 -10.02
N ASN A 190 14.04 -9.13 -9.67
CA ASN A 190 15.19 -8.72 -10.48
C ASN A 190 15.25 -9.38 -11.86
N ALA A 191 14.73 -10.60 -12.00
CA ALA A 191 14.75 -11.32 -13.28
C ALA A 191 13.69 -10.81 -14.29
N LEU A 192 12.59 -10.23 -13.82
CA LEU A 192 11.46 -9.82 -14.65
C LEU A 192 11.77 -8.64 -15.60
N ASP A 193 12.73 -7.79 -15.29
CA ASP A 193 13.04 -6.60 -16.10
C ASP A 193 14.19 -6.81 -17.11
N ASN A 194 14.95 -7.89 -16.98
CA ASN A 194 15.99 -8.27 -17.97
C ASN A 194 15.41 -8.83 -19.28
N SER A 195 14.07 -8.85 -19.42
CA SER A 195 13.35 -9.46 -20.55
C SER A 195 12.63 -8.45 -21.45
N ARG A 196 12.90 -7.12 -21.29
CA ARG A 196 12.32 -6.05 -22.12
C ARG A 196 13.36 -5.23 -22.82
#